data_539fd8723197fec9f53f6de333ee5e52
#
_entry.id   539fd8723197fec9f53f6de333ee5e52
#
_cell.length_a   1.000
_cell.length_b   1.000
_cell.length_c   1.000
_cell.angle_alpha   90.00
_cell.angle_beta   90.00
_cell.angle_gamma   90.00
#
_symmetry.space_group_name_H-M   'P 1'
#
loop_
_entity.id
_entity.type
_entity.pdbx_description
1 polymer ?
#
loop_
_entity_poly.entity_id
_entity_poly.type
_entity_poly.pdbx_seq_one_letter_code
_entity_poly.pdbx_strand_id
1 'polypeptide(L)'
;MQIRYSPESIVIADTPAAILEWAAHHIEHVGIHQGPHLFGGPGRTALLPCWPRGALEVAAGRARGAAGRTYDWPRINQARDEAFALLAETLAGSPVDAPDPAAAHTVHRDVIDQWSAEPGRTAADAARAFREAAARADHALF
;
A
#
# COMPACT_ATOMS: atom_id res chain seq x y z
N MET A 1 -9.17 6.08 -15.60
CA MET A 1 -10.25 6.44 -14.66
C MET A 1 -9.72 6.47 -13.25
N GLN A 2 -9.89 7.57 -12.56
CA GLN A 2 -9.50 7.66 -11.15
C GLN A 2 -10.55 6.99 -10.28
N ILE A 3 -10.07 6.12 -9.37
CA ILE A 3 -10.93 5.53 -8.36
C ILE A 3 -11.03 6.53 -7.22
N ARG A 4 -12.25 7.00 -6.96
CA ARG A 4 -12.48 7.91 -5.85
C ARG A 4 -12.26 7.18 -4.53
N TYR A 5 -11.45 7.77 -3.66
CA TYR A 5 -11.18 7.17 -2.36
C TYR A 5 -12.41 7.12 -1.48
N SER A 6 -12.66 5.96 -0.92
CA SER A 6 -13.57 5.74 0.20
C SER A 6 -13.13 4.46 0.91
N PRO A 7 -13.00 4.45 2.25
CA PRO A 7 -12.58 3.24 2.98
C PRO A 7 -13.59 2.10 2.85
N GLU A 8 -14.81 2.39 2.42
CA GLU A 8 -15.86 1.40 2.26
C GLU A 8 -16.15 1.09 0.79
N SER A 9 -15.34 1.62 -0.13
CA SER A 9 -15.51 1.37 -1.55
C SER A 9 -15.40 -0.12 -1.86
N ILE A 10 -16.33 -0.60 -2.69
CA ILE A 10 -16.29 -1.96 -3.22
C ILE A 10 -15.50 -2.03 -4.52
N VAL A 11 -15.09 -0.91 -5.07
CA VAL A 11 -14.22 -0.85 -6.24
C VAL A 11 -12.78 -1.01 -5.77
N ILE A 12 -12.11 -2.06 -6.24
CA ILE A 12 -10.74 -2.37 -5.85
C ILE A 12 -9.82 -2.04 -7.01
N ALA A 13 -8.76 -1.28 -6.71
CA ALA A 13 -7.75 -0.92 -7.70
C ALA A 13 -6.99 -2.16 -8.18
N ASP A 14 -6.72 -2.22 -9.47
CA ASP A 14 -6.01 -3.34 -10.09
C ASP A 14 -4.77 -2.90 -10.87
N THR A 15 -4.30 -1.67 -10.64
CA THR A 15 -3.02 -1.18 -11.16
C THR A 15 -2.15 -0.70 -10.00
N PRO A 16 -0.81 -0.77 -10.13
CA PRO A 16 0.07 -0.30 -9.06
C PRO A 16 -0.16 1.17 -8.71
N ALA A 17 -0.29 2.04 -9.71
CA ALA A 17 -0.50 3.47 -9.48
C ALA A 17 -1.79 3.74 -8.72
N ALA A 18 -2.88 3.09 -9.09
CA ALA A 18 -4.18 3.28 -8.44
C ALA A 18 -4.17 2.76 -6.99
N ILE A 19 -3.49 1.63 -6.74
CA ILE A 19 -3.32 1.09 -5.38
C ILE A 19 -2.55 2.09 -4.51
N LEU A 20 -1.44 2.63 -5.02
CA LEU A 20 -0.60 3.59 -4.29
C LEU A 20 -1.36 4.90 -4.02
N GLU A 21 -2.09 5.43 -4.98
CA GLU A 21 -2.90 6.64 -4.80
C GLU A 21 -4.00 6.43 -3.76
N TRP A 22 -4.70 5.31 -3.83
CA TRP A 22 -5.73 4.99 -2.85
C TRP A 22 -5.14 4.87 -1.45
N ALA A 23 -3.98 4.19 -1.33
CA ALA A 23 -3.29 4.03 -0.05
C ALA A 23 -2.85 5.37 0.54
N ALA A 24 -2.42 6.33 -0.30
CA ALA A 24 -2.06 7.67 0.16
C ALA A 24 -3.25 8.38 0.82
N HIS A 25 -4.40 8.37 0.15
CA HIS A 25 -5.62 8.93 0.72
C HIS A 25 -6.05 8.21 1.99
N HIS A 26 -5.90 6.87 1.98
CA HIS A 26 -6.30 6.06 3.12
C HIS A 26 -5.51 6.38 4.37
N ILE A 27 -4.17 6.44 4.28
CA ILE A 27 -3.34 6.71 5.45
C ILE A 27 -3.52 8.15 5.95
N GLU A 28 -3.81 9.09 5.06
CA GLU A 28 -4.17 10.45 5.47
C GLU A 28 -5.49 10.47 6.25
N HIS A 29 -6.41 9.60 5.89
CA HIS A 29 -7.73 9.53 6.52
C HIS A 29 -7.69 8.82 7.88
N VAL A 30 -7.05 7.64 7.94
CA VAL A 30 -7.05 6.81 9.16
C VAL A 30 -5.87 7.11 10.10
N GLY A 31 -4.77 7.64 9.58
CA GLY A 31 -3.57 7.92 10.35
C GLY A 31 -2.55 6.80 10.33
N ILE A 32 -1.31 7.13 10.68
CA ILE A 32 -0.23 6.15 10.77
C ILE A 32 -0.21 5.52 12.17
N HIS A 33 0.10 4.22 12.22
CA HIS A 33 0.30 3.47 13.44
C HIS A 33 1.71 2.88 13.43
N GLN A 34 2.40 2.94 14.56
CA GLN A 34 3.77 2.41 14.71
C GLN A 34 3.89 1.41 15.85
N GLY A 35 2.77 0.89 16.35
CA GLY A 35 2.74 -0.11 17.41
C GLY A 35 3.03 -1.53 16.89
N PRO A 36 2.95 -2.54 17.77
CA PRO A 36 3.36 -3.90 17.42
C PRO A 36 2.47 -4.62 16.41
N HIS A 37 1.26 -4.13 16.18
CA HIS A 37 0.32 -4.73 15.24
C HIS A 37 0.21 -3.87 13.97
N LEU A 38 -0.15 -4.50 12.86
CA LEU A 38 -0.29 -3.82 11.57
C LEU A 38 -1.37 -2.72 11.62
N PHE A 39 -2.42 -2.93 12.39
CA PHE A 39 -3.51 -1.99 12.59
C PHE A 39 -3.62 -1.62 14.07
N GLY A 40 -3.96 -0.36 14.34
CA GLY A 40 -3.96 0.19 15.69
C GLY A 40 -5.34 0.25 16.32
N GLY A 41 -5.72 -0.78 17.07
CA GLY A 41 -6.92 -0.78 17.88
C GLY A 41 -7.92 -1.84 17.50
N PRO A 42 -9.02 -1.97 18.28
CA PRO A 42 -10.12 -2.85 17.97
C PRO A 42 -11.05 -2.23 16.91
N GLY A 43 -11.79 -3.07 16.20
CA GLY A 43 -12.78 -2.63 15.23
C GLY A 43 -12.43 -3.06 13.82
N ARG A 44 -13.10 -2.44 12.85
CA ARG A 44 -12.92 -2.76 11.41
C ARG A 44 -11.57 -2.24 10.94
N THR A 45 -10.72 -3.15 10.45
CA THR A 45 -9.35 -2.80 10.03
C THR A 45 -9.30 -1.72 8.96
N ALA A 46 -10.30 -1.67 8.07
CA ALA A 46 -10.37 -0.62 7.04
C ALA A 46 -10.60 0.79 7.62
N LEU A 47 -10.91 0.92 8.91
CA LEU A 47 -11.17 2.19 9.57
C LEU A 47 -10.11 2.53 10.63
N LEU A 48 -9.12 1.68 10.83
CA LEU A 48 -8.11 1.85 11.88
C LEU A 48 -6.83 2.48 11.34
N PRO A 49 -6.12 3.27 12.17
CA PRO A 49 -4.76 3.67 11.83
C PRO A 49 -3.91 2.44 11.53
N CYS A 50 -2.97 2.57 10.63
CA CYS A 50 -2.20 1.41 10.17
C CYS A 50 -0.76 1.79 9.83
N TRP A 51 0.09 0.75 9.76
CA TRP A 51 1.38 0.86 9.13
C TRP A 51 1.17 1.12 7.63
N PRO A 52 2.13 1.80 6.95
CA PRO A 52 2.03 2.02 5.50
C PRO A 52 1.76 0.73 4.72
N ARG A 53 2.38 -0.38 5.10
CA ARG A 53 2.11 -1.68 4.48
C ARG A 53 0.63 -2.07 4.63
N GLY A 54 0.02 -1.77 5.78
CA GLY A 54 -1.41 -2.02 5.99
C GLY A 54 -2.29 -1.24 5.04
N ALA A 55 -1.95 0.01 4.76
CA ALA A 55 -2.69 0.82 3.79
C ALA A 55 -2.65 0.22 2.39
N LEU A 56 -1.52 -0.34 1.98
CA LEU A 56 -1.41 -1.05 0.70
C LEU A 56 -2.30 -2.28 0.66
N GLU A 57 -2.34 -3.05 1.74
CA GLU A 57 -3.18 -4.24 1.81
C GLU A 57 -4.67 -3.90 1.74
N VAL A 58 -5.10 -2.85 2.43
CA VAL A 58 -6.48 -2.37 2.35
C VAL A 58 -6.79 -1.86 0.94
N ALA A 59 -5.87 -1.13 0.33
CA ALA A 59 -6.02 -0.65 -1.05
C ALA A 59 -6.22 -1.81 -2.03
N ALA A 60 -5.55 -2.94 -1.80
CA ALA A 60 -5.68 -4.15 -2.61
C ALA A 60 -6.90 -5.01 -2.22
N GLY A 61 -7.80 -4.46 -1.44
CA GLY A 61 -9.09 -5.09 -1.11
C GLY A 61 -9.13 -5.89 0.18
N ARG A 62 -8.00 -6.01 0.88
CA ARG A 62 -7.98 -6.74 2.16
C ARG A 62 -8.81 -6.00 3.20
N ALA A 63 -9.56 -6.76 4.01
CA ALA A 63 -10.39 -6.22 5.10
C ALA A 63 -11.51 -5.27 4.64
N ARG A 64 -11.78 -5.15 3.35
CA ARG A 64 -12.95 -4.40 2.86
C ARG A 64 -14.11 -5.35 2.58
N GLY A 65 -15.33 -4.87 2.82
CA GLY A 65 -16.54 -5.66 2.62
C GLY A 65 -16.82 -5.93 1.16
N ALA A 66 -16.31 -7.05 0.67
CA ALA A 66 -16.46 -7.46 -0.72
C ALA A 66 -17.31 -8.74 -0.86
N ALA A 67 -18.05 -9.12 0.19
CA ALA A 67 -18.85 -10.34 0.20
C ALA A 67 -19.85 -10.37 -0.96
N GLY A 68 -19.91 -11.50 -1.65
CA GLY A 68 -20.83 -11.69 -2.75
C GLY A 68 -20.37 -11.09 -4.08
N ARG A 69 -19.18 -10.51 -4.15
CA ARG A 69 -18.63 -9.94 -5.37
C ARG A 69 -17.47 -10.76 -5.90
N THR A 70 -17.33 -10.75 -7.23
CA THR A 70 -16.23 -11.42 -7.93
C THR A 70 -15.21 -10.38 -8.37
N TYR A 71 -13.93 -10.64 -8.01
CA TYR A 71 -12.81 -9.79 -8.40
C TYR A 71 -11.75 -10.63 -9.10
N ASP A 72 -10.97 -9.98 -9.96
CA ASP A 72 -9.80 -10.61 -10.57
C ASP A 72 -8.63 -10.56 -9.57
N TRP A 73 -8.64 -11.48 -8.61
CA TRP A 73 -7.63 -11.51 -7.56
C TRP A 73 -6.21 -11.73 -8.07
N PRO A 74 -5.94 -12.59 -9.08
CA PRO A 74 -4.59 -12.69 -9.62
C PRO A 74 -4.05 -11.34 -10.12
N ARG A 75 -4.87 -10.58 -10.83
CA ARG A 75 -4.48 -9.26 -11.33
C ARG A 75 -4.27 -8.25 -10.20
N ILE A 76 -5.16 -8.22 -9.22
CA ILE A 76 -5.06 -7.35 -8.05
C ILE A 76 -3.80 -7.69 -7.25
N ASN A 77 -3.52 -8.96 -7.02
CA ASN A 77 -2.34 -9.40 -6.27
C ASN A 77 -1.06 -9.04 -7.01
N GLN A 78 -1.03 -9.16 -8.32
CA GLN A 78 0.12 -8.74 -9.13
C GLN A 78 0.34 -7.23 -9.01
N ALA A 79 -0.71 -6.44 -9.13
CA ALA A 79 -0.64 -4.99 -8.97
C ALA A 79 -0.18 -4.59 -7.56
N ARG A 80 -0.64 -5.31 -6.54
CA ARG A 80 -0.19 -5.12 -5.15
C ARG A 80 1.31 -5.36 -5.03
N ASP A 81 1.81 -6.47 -5.56
CA ASP A 81 3.23 -6.80 -5.47
C ASP A 81 4.09 -5.76 -6.19
N GLU A 82 3.64 -5.27 -7.34
CA GLU A 82 4.31 -4.19 -8.07
C GLU A 82 4.29 -2.88 -7.27
N ALA A 83 3.17 -2.57 -6.60
CA ALA A 83 3.06 -1.39 -5.74
C ALA A 83 4.04 -1.48 -4.56
N PHE A 84 4.19 -2.65 -3.94
CA PHE A 84 5.17 -2.87 -2.88
C PHE A 84 6.59 -2.64 -3.40
N ALA A 85 6.93 -3.16 -4.58
CA ALA A 85 8.25 -2.98 -5.18
C ALA A 85 8.55 -1.50 -5.45
N LEU A 86 7.61 -0.79 -6.06
CA LEU A 86 7.76 0.63 -6.36
C LEU A 86 7.92 1.47 -5.10
N LEU A 87 7.13 1.20 -4.08
CA LEU A 87 7.24 1.91 -2.80
C LEU A 87 8.58 1.62 -2.13
N ALA A 88 9.00 0.36 -2.08
CA ALA A 88 10.29 -0.02 -1.48
C ALA A 88 11.45 0.72 -2.16
N GLU A 89 11.47 0.76 -3.49
CA GLU A 89 12.51 1.46 -4.23
C GLU A 89 12.46 2.97 -4.01
N THR A 90 11.27 3.55 -3.93
CA THR A 90 11.08 4.97 -3.63
C THR A 90 11.65 5.31 -2.25
N LEU A 91 11.36 4.48 -1.25
CA LEU A 91 11.83 4.70 0.12
C LEU A 91 13.34 4.46 0.26
N ALA A 92 13.88 3.49 -0.46
CA ALA A 92 15.31 3.20 -0.45
C ALA A 92 16.12 4.22 -1.25
N GLY A 93 15.49 4.91 -2.20
CA GLY A 93 16.18 5.83 -3.10
C GLY A 93 17.05 5.14 -4.16
N SER A 94 16.89 3.83 -4.32
CA SER A 94 17.68 3.03 -5.25
C SER A 94 16.94 1.72 -5.54
N PRO A 95 17.30 1.01 -6.62
CA PRO A 95 16.76 -0.33 -6.87
C PRO A 95 16.98 -1.26 -5.68
N VAL A 96 15.99 -2.07 -5.37
CA VAL A 96 16.05 -3.04 -4.28
C VAL A 96 16.37 -4.42 -4.87
N ASP A 97 17.50 -4.99 -4.47
CA ASP A 97 17.92 -6.29 -4.96
C ASP A 97 17.11 -7.39 -4.27
N ALA A 98 16.48 -8.24 -5.08
CA ALA A 98 15.72 -9.40 -4.65
C ALA A 98 16.14 -10.58 -5.52
N PRO A 99 17.26 -11.26 -5.17
CA PRO A 99 17.85 -12.29 -6.03
C PRO A 99 16.95 -13.51 -6.22
N ASP A 100 16.04 -13.77 -5.29
CA ASP A 100 15.07 -14.85 -5.40
C ASP A 100 13.67 -14.27 -5.66
N PRO A 101 13.08 -14.47 -6.85
CA PRO A 101 11.73 -13.95 -7.12
C PRO A 101 10.68 -14.41 -6.12
N ALA A 102 10.82 -15.62 -5.55
CA ALA A 102 9.86 -16.11 -4.57
C ALA A 102 9.94 -15.33 -3.25
N ALA A 103 11.10 -14.74 -2.93
CA ALA A 103 11.29 -13.93 -1.72
C ALA A 103 11.16 -12.42 -1.97
N ALA A 104 10.96 -12.00 -3.22
CA ALA A 104 10.97 -10.58 -3.57
C ALA A 104 9.95 -9.76 -2.78
N HIS A 105 8.74 -10.28 -2.63
CA HIS A 105 7.69 -9.59 -1.87
C HIS A 105 8.09 -9.36 -0.41
N THR A 106 8.70 -10.36 0.22
CA THR A 106 9.19 -10.24 1.61
C THR A 106 10.28 -9.18 1.71
N VAL A 107 11.22 -9.14 0.75
CA VAL A 107 12.28 -8.14 0.73
C VAL A 107 11.69 -6.72 0.62
N HIS A 108 10.75 -6.51 -0.28
CA HIS A 108 10.10 -5.22 -0.46
C HIS A 108 9.33 -4.81 0.80
N ARG A 109 8.58 -5.73 1.39
CA ARG A 109 7.86 -5.51 2.63
C ARG A 109 8.80 -5.07 3.75
N ASP A 110 9.94 -5.73 3.89
CA ASP A 110 10.90 -5.43 4.96
C ASP A 110 11.49 -4.02 4.79
N VAL A 111 11.78 -3.58 3.57
CA VAL A 111 12.23 -2.21 3.30
C VAL A 111 11.17 -1.21 3.74
N ILE A 112 9.92 -1.45 3.39
CA ILE A 112 8.79 -0.58 3.75
C ILE A 112 8.64 -0.51 5.28
N ASP A 113 8.68 -1.65 5.95
CA ASP A 113 8.52 -1.73 7.40
C ASP A 113 9.68 -1.06 8.15
N GLN A 114 10.91 -1.21 7.68
CA GLN A 114 12.07 -0.54 8.28
C GLN A 114 11.95 0.98 8.19
N TRP A 115 11.56 1.49 7.03
CA TRP A 115 11.32 2.93 6.86
C TRP A 115 10.21 3.40 7.78
N SER A 116 9.11 2.64 7.85
CA SER A 116 7.91 2.98 8.60
C SER A 116 8.12 2.96 10.12
N ALA A 117 9.08 2.16 10.59
CA ALA A 117 9.37 2.01 12.01
C ALA A 117 10.19 3.19 12.58
N GLU A 118 10.74 4.04 11.73
CA GLU A 118 11.51 5.19 12.17
C GLU A 118 10.65 6.10 13.05
N PRO A 119 11.10 6.43 14.29
CA PRO A 119 10.30 7.28 15.17
C PRO A 119 9.97 8.63 14.52
N GLY A 120 8.75 9.09 14.70
CA GLY A 120 8.30 10.37 14.18
C GLY A 120 7.80 10.35 12.75
N ARG A 121 7.75 9.19 12.09
CA ARG A 121 7.09 9.10 10.78
C ARG A 121 5.62 9.50 10.90
N THR A 122 5.15 10.32 9.97
CA THR A 122 3.77 10.80 9.96
C THR A 122 2.99 10.22 8.79
N ALA A 123 1.65 10.32 8.88
CA ALA A 123 0.78 9.95 7.77
C ALA A 123 1.12 10.78 6.51
N ALA A 124 1.47 12.05 6.68
CA ALA A 124 1.88 12.91 5.56
C ALA A 124 3.16 12.41 4.89
N ASP A 125 4.14 11.94 5.68
CA ASP A 125 5.37 11.34 5.13
C ASP A 125 5.04 10.12 4.28
N ALA A 126 4.21 9.24 4.80
CA ALA A 126 3.80 8.01 4.10
C ALA A 126 3.00 8.34 2.83
N ALA A 127 2.04 9.26 2.92
CA ALA A 127 1.24 9.65 1.76
C ALA A 127 2.10 10.24 0.64
N ARG A 128 3.09 11.05 1.00
CA ARG A 128 4.04 11.60 0.02
C ARG A 128 4.81 10.49 -0.68
N ALA A 129 5.31 9.51 0.07
CA ALA A 129 6.02 8.37 -0.49
C ALA A 129 5.13 7.56 -1.44
N PHE A 130 3.89 7.29 -1.06
CA PHE A 130 2.94 6.60 -1.92
C PHE A 130 2.74 7.36 -3.24
N ARG A 131 2.59 8.68 -3.19
CA ARG A 131 2.38 9.50 -4.40
C ARG A 131 3.61 9.55 -5.30
N GLU A 132 4.81 9.60 -4.71
CA GLU A 132 6.05 9.50 -5.49
C GLU A 132 6.16 8.15 -6.19
N ALA A 133 5.84 7.07 -5.50
CA ALA A 133 5.85 5.74 -6.08
C ALA A 133 4.81 5.60 -7.19
N ALA A 134 3.61 6.18 -7.01
CA ALA A 134 2.57 6.18 -8.02
C ALA A 134 3.01 6.92 -9.29
N ALA A 135 3.69 8.06 -9.14
CA ALA A 135 4.22 8.80 -10.28
C ALA A 135 5.28 7.99 -11.04
N ARG A 136 6.10 7.23 -10.33
CA ARG A 136 7.09 6.33 -10.97
C ARG A 136 6.41 5.22 -11.75
N ALA A 137 5.28 4.69 -11.26
CA ALA A 137 4.51 3.68 -11.97
C ALA A 137 4.00 4.21 -13.31
N ASP A 138 3.50 5.43 -13.33
CA ASP A 138 3.00 6.06 -14.55
C ASP A 138 4.14 6.29 -15.57
N HIS A 139 5.32 6.69 -15.10
CA HIS A 139 6.49 6.86 -15.98
C HIS A 139 7.01 5.53 -16.53
N ALA A 140 6.90 4.45 -15.79
CA ALA A 140 7.39 3.14 -16.21
C ALA A 140 6.59 2.55 -17.38
N LEU A 141 5.42 3.11 -17.70
CA LEU A 141 4.58 2.69 -18.82
C LEU A 141 5.03 3.28 -20.16
N PHE A 142 6.01 4.16 -20.15
CA PHE A 142 6.56 4.79 -21.36
C PHE A 142 8.04 4.43 -21.51
#